data_c26b6cf898ef6a8b35154b451bb42c24
#
_entry.id   c26b6cf898ef6a8b35154b451bb42c24
#
_cell.length_a   1.000
_cell.length_b   1.000
_cell.length_c   1.000
_cell.angle_alpha   90.00
_cell.angle_beta   90.00
_cell.angle_gamma   90.00
#
_symmetry.space_group_name_H-M   'P 1'
#
loop_
_entity.id
_entity.type
_entity.pdbx_description
1 polymer ?
#
loop_
_entity_poly.entity_id
_entity_poly.type
_entity_poly.pdbx_seq_one_letter_code
_entity_poly.pdbx_strand_id
1 'polypeptide(L)'
;MNKKITMFAAGLLCLLCLTFSANAQKRKPTSKKPKPVAVSTNTFAAAEIKAGAEKVSIQIKNVSKFIYNLGGVARIIEDLDKEIAAGKASRNAPDLNARNKQAVLSTITNLRAGLAALEIEFRTKPALRNYLFQIQGISDMSGMAEDQAAGGQFTQSGKTLLLVIEKLADTLAALP
;
A
#
# COMPACT_ATOMS: atom_id res chain seq x y z
N MET A 1 -48.24 3.64 -13.39
CA MET A 1 -48.76 5.05 -13.32
C MET A 1 -47.59 5.98 -13.14
N ASN A 2 -47.28 6.64 -14.22
CA ASN A 2 -46.98 8.08 -14.39
C ASN A 2 -45.70 8.63 -13.77
N LYS A 3 -44.67 8.90 -14.61
CA LYS A 3 -44.31 10.22 -15.23
C LYS A 3 -43.63 11.15 -14.22
N LYS A 4 -42.48 11.77 -14.46
CA LYS A 4 -42.09 12.61 -15.61
C LYS A 4 -40.58 12.85 -15.65
N ILE A 5 -40.07 12.77 -16.83
CA ILE A 5 -38.86 13.37 -17.38
C ILE A 5 -38.98 14.91 -17.31
N THR A 6 -37.93 15.62 -16.97
CA THR A 6 -37.70 16.99 -17.48
C THR A 6 -36.21 17.22 -17.73
N MET A 7 -35.89 17.29 -19.03
CA MET A 7 -34.74 17.97 -19.61
C MET A 7 -34.80 19.47 -19.31
N PHE A 8 -33.67 20.11 -19.05
CA PHE A 8 -33.44 21.51 -19.42
C PHE A 8 -32.05 21.68 -20.00
N ALA A 9 -32.03 21.93 -21.28
CA ALA A 9 -30.92 22.45 -22.06
C ALA A 9 -31.01 23.97 -22.15
N ALA A 10 -29.95 24.59 -22.62
CA ALA A 10 -29.73 25.96 -23.04
C ALA A 10 -28.93 26.79 -22.01
N GLY A 11 -27.69 27.18 -22.27
CA GLY A 11 -27.28 27.99 -23.42
C GLY A 11 -27.00 29.39 -22.94
N LEU A 12 -25.74 29.81 -22.80
CA LEU A 12 -25.41 31.21 -23.07
C LEU A 12 -23.92 31.38 -23.41
N LEU A 13 -23.74 31.64 -24.66
CA LEU A 13 -22.52 32.14 -25.31
C LEU A 13 -22.36 33.60 -24.93
N CYS A 14 -21.28 34.03 -24.26
CA CYS A 14 -20.90 35.43 -24.14
C CYS A 14 -19.51 35.67 -24.68
N LEU A 15 -19.51 36.14 -25.91
CA LEU A 15 -18.40 36.75 -26.64
C LEU A 15 -18.10 38.13 -26.02
N LEU A 16 -16.94 38.31 -25.42
CA LEU A 16 -16.44 39.64 -25.02
C LEU A 16 -15.07 39.84 -25.66
N CYS A 17 -15.09 40.48 -26.83
CA CYS A 17 -13.95 41.12 -27.43
C CYS A 17 -13.50 42.30 -26.58
N LEU A 18 -12.34 42.24 -25.98
CA LEU A 18 -11.65 43.40 -25.41
C LEU A 18 -10.42 43.69 -26.27
N THR A 19 -10.52 44.79 -27.00
CA THR A 19 -9.47 45.46 -27.80
C THR A 19 -8.40 45.97 -26.82
N PHE A 20 -7.19 45.42 -26.88
CA PHE A 20 -6.03 45.99 -26.20
C PHE A 20 -5.23 46.87 -27.12
N SER A 21 -5.21 48.12 -26.79
CA SER A 21 -4.36 49.16 -27.44
C SER A 21 -2.90 48.87 -27.23
N ALA A 22 -2.18 48.85 -28.33
CA ALA A 22 -0.71 48.69 -28.37
C ALA A 22 -0.03 49.96 -27.85
N ASN A 23 0.60 49.89 -26.68
CA ASN A 23 1.62 50.85 -26.28
C ASN A 23 3.01 50.26 -26.53
N ALA A 24 3.63 50.67 -27.65
CA ALA A 24 4.96 50.30 -28.01
C ALA A 24 5.99 51.05 -27.14
N GLN A 25 6.42 50.47 -26.05
CA GLN A 25 7.62 50.90 -25.33
C GLN A 25 8.82 50.06 -25.78
N LYS A 26 9.69 50.68 -26.56
CA LYS A 26 11.03 50.16 -26.90
C LYS A 26 11.85 49.96 -25.62
N ARG A 27 11.88 48.73 -25.10
CA ARG A 27 12.87 48.30 -24.12
C ARG A 27 13.92 47.43 -24.81
N LYS A 28 15.20 47.86 -24.66
CA LYS A 28 16.38 47.10 -25.11
C LYS A 28 16.30 45.66 -24.64
N PRO A 29 16.60 44.63 -25.47
CA PRO A 29 16.67 43.28 -25.04
C PRO A 29 17.97 43.03 -24.24
N THR A 30 17.92 43.08 -22.94
CA THR A 30 18.90 42.42 -22.10
C THR A 30 18.55 40.94 -22.07
N SER A 31 19.07 40.22 -23.03
CA SER A 31 19.03 38.75 -23.06
C SER A 31 19.85 38.18 -21.90
N LYS A 32 19.26 38.12 -20.70
CA LYS A 32 19.69 37.15 -19.71
C LYS A 32 18.90 35.89 -20.00
N LYS A 33 19.48 34.95 -20.77
CA LYS A 33 19.04 33.55 -20.79
C LYS A 33 18.82 33.11 -19.36
N PRO A 34 17.62 32.62 -18.99
CA PRO A 34 17.48 31.93 -17.70
C PRO A 34 18.44 30.76 -17.73
N LYS A 35 19.44 30.75 -16.83
CA LYS A 35 20.24 29.57 -16.57
C LYS A 35 19.23 28.46 -16.26
N PRO A 36 19.30 27.29 -16.94
CA PRO A 36 18.52 26.15 -16.50
C PRO A 36 18.94 25.91 -15.04
N VAL A 37 18.00 26.03 -14.12
CA VAL A 37 18.19 25.56 -12.76
C VAL A 37 18.33 24.06 -12.93
N ALA A 38 19.56 23.57 -12.90
CA ALA A 38 19.84 22.16 -12.76
C ALA A 38 19.26 21.76 -11.40
N VAL A 39 17.99 21.38 -11.39
CA VAL A 39 17.39 20.65 -10.26
C VAL A 39 18.22 19.39 -10.17
N SER A 40 19.09 19.35 -9.15
CA SER A 40 20.13 18.34 -9.10
C SER A 40 19.43 16.98 -9.00
N THR A 41 19.77 16.07 -9.92
CA THR A 41 19.33 14.68 -9.94
C THR A 41 19.50 14.01 -8.56
N ASN A 42 20.43 14.48 -7.75
CA ASN A 42 20.66 14.04 -6.36
C ASN A 42 19.49 14.38 -5.40
N THR A 43 18.81 15.52 -5.57
CA THR A 43 17.65 15.84 -4.70
C THR A 43 16.45 14.95 -4.98
N PHE A 44 16.21 14.57 -6.22
CA PHE A 44 15.14 13.63 -6.58
C PHE A 44 15.46 12.22 -6.07
N ALA A 45 16.67 11.74 -6.27
CA ALA A 45 17.09 10.43 -5.78
C ALA A 45 16.97 10.33 -4.24
N ALA A 46 17.43 11.36 -3.52
CA ALA A 46 17.30 11.40 -2.05
C ALA A 46 15.83 11.41 -1.60
N ALA A 47 14.95 12.13 -2.29
CA ALA A 47 13.51 12.14 -2.00
C ALA A 47 12.86 10.77 -2.28
N GLU A 48 13.22 10.08 -3.36
CA GLU A 48 12.73 8.72 -3.66
C GLU A 48 13.18 7.72 -2.60
N ILE A 49 14.44 7.78 -2.17
CA ILE A 49 14.98 6.89 -1.13
C ILE A 49 14.26 7.13 0.19
N LYS A 50 14.10 8.39 0.60
CA LYS A 50 13.35 8.73 1.81
C LYS A 50 11.91 8.21 1.77
N ALA A 51 11.20 8.43 0.66
CA ALA A 51 9.85 7.91 0.49
C ALA A 51 9.80 6.37 0.51
N GLY A 52 10.80 5.70 -0.04
CA GLY A 52 10.97 4.26 0.05
C GLY A 52 11.14 3.79 1.50
N ALA A 53 12.04 4.42 2.26
CA ALA A 53 12.27 4.13 3.67
C ALA A 53 11.01 4.31 4.53
N GLU A 54 10.26 5.40 4.30
CA GLU A 54 8.99 5.63 4.99
C GLU A 54 7.98 4.51 4.71
N LYS A 55 7.85 4.06 3.46
CA LYS A 55 6.96 2.95 3.08
C LYS A 55 7.38 1.62 3.70
N VAL A 56 8.68 1.31 3.71
CA VAL A 56 9.21 0.12 4.39
C VAL A 56 8.84 0.18 5.88
N SER A 57 9.07 1.30 6.55
CA SER A 57 8.69 1.50 7.96
C SER A 57 7.19 1.32 8.20
N ILE A 58 6.34 1.80 7.30
CA ILE A 58 4.89 1.61 7.39
C ILE A 58 4.53 0.12 7.28
N GLN A 59 5.13 -0.61 6.35
CA GLN A 59 4.86 -2.04 6.21
C GLN A 59 5.34 -2.85 7.43
N ILE A 60 6.50 -2.54 7.99
CA ILE A 60 6.96 -3.13 9.26
C ILE A 60 5.88 -2.95 10.34
N LYS A 61 5.39 -1.72 10.51
CA LYS A 61 4.35 -1.43 11.52
C LYS A 61 3.05 -2.19 11.26
N ASN A 62 2.62 -2.27 10.00
CA ASN A 62 1.38 -2.96 9.63
C ASN A 62 1.47 -4.45 9.90
N VAL A 63 2.55 -5.10 9.44
CA VAL A 63 2.77 -6.54 9.64
C VAL A 63 2.94 -6.85 11.14
N SER A 64 3.69 -6.03 11.88
CA SER A 64 3.89 -6.22 13.33
C SER A 64 2.57 -6.14 14.11
N LYS A 65 1.74 -5.14 13.82
CA LYS A 65 0.41 -5.01 14.44
C LYS A 65 -0.48 -6.22 14.14
N PHE A 66 -0.44 -6.69 12.89
CA PHE A 66 -1.19 -7.87 12.49
C PHE A 66 -0.73 -9.11 13.26
N ILE A 67 0.58 -9.38 13.34
CA ILE A 67 1.13 -10.54 14.06
C ILE A 67 0.75 -10.51 15.54
N TYR A 68 0.81 -9.33 16.17
CA TYR A 68 0.38 -9.16 17.56
C TYR A 68 -1.08 -9.58 17.76
N ASN A 69 -1.96 -9.12 16.88
CA ASN A 69 -3.39 -9.47 16.94
C ASN A 69 -3.63 -10.94 16.57
N LEU A 70 -2.88 -11.46 15.57
CA LEU A 70 -3.01 -12.85 15.13
C LEU A 70 -2.76 -13.85 16.28
N GLY A 71 -1.80 -13.57 17.16
CA GLY A 71 -1.49 -14.46 18.29
C GLY A 71 -2.68 -14.68 19.21
N GLY A 72 -3.52 -13.67 19.43
CA GLY A 72 -4.78 -13.80 20.20
C GLY A 72 -5.87 -14.50 19.41
N VAL A 73 -6.09 -14.08 18.16
CA VAL A 73 -7.16 -14.64 17.31
C VAL A 73 -6.90 -16.09 16.94
N ALA A 74 -5.65 -16.48 16.67
CA ALA A 74 -5.29 -17.86 16.36
C ALA A 74 -5.70 -18.84 17.49
N ARG A 75 -5.45 -18.45 18.75
CA ARG A 75 -5.88 -19.26 19.90
C ARG A 75 -7.39 -19.41 19.98
N ILE A 76 -8.13 -18.32 19.78
CA ILE A 76 -9.59 -18.35 19.78
C ILE A 76 -10.11 -19.29 18.69
N ILE A 77 -9.53 -19.24 17.50
CA ILE A 77 -9.89 -20.14 16.39
C ILE A 77 -9.61 -21.60 16.75
N GLU A 78 -8.41 -21.89 17.30
CA GLU A 78 -8.02 -23.25 17.69
C GLU A 78 -8.91 -23.82 18.80
N ASP A 79 -9.28 -23.00 19.79
CA ASP A 79 -10.14 -23.43 20.89
C ASP A 79 -11.56 -23.65 20.38
N LEU A 80 -12.11 -22.79 19.56
CA LEU A 80 -13.41 -22.99 18.91
C LEU A 80 -13.43 -24.24 18.02
N ASP A 81 -12.36 -24.49 17.23
CA ASP A 81 -12.27 -25.71 16.43
C ASP A 81 -12.33 -26.97 17.30
N LYS A 82 -11.63 -26.98 18.44
CA LYS A 82 -11.67 -28.12 19.40
C LYS A 82 -13.06 -28.31 20.02
N GLU A 83 -13.70 -27.20 20.43
CA GLU A 83 -15.06 -27.26 21.02
C GLU A 83 -16.10 -27.74 20.00
N ILE A 84 -16.01 -27.27 18.76
CA ILE A 84 -16.89 -27.70 17.66
C ILE A 84 -16.69 -29.19 17.36
N ALA A 85 -15.44 -29.65 17.25
CA ALA A 85 -15.12 -31.04 17.00
C ALA A 85 -15.58 -31.97 18.15
N ALA A 86 -15.56 -31.47 19.40
CA ALA A 86 -16.04 -32.21 20.58
C ALA A 86 -17.55 -32.16 20.74
N GLY A 87 -18.31 -31.46 19.91
CA GLY A 87 -19.76 -31.27 20.05
C GLY A 87 -20.17 -30.44 21.27
N LYS A 88 -19.23 -29.70 21.88
CA LYS A 88 -19.42 -28.89 23.09
C LYS A 88 -19.65 -27.40 22.80
N ALA A 89 -19.48 -27.01 21.55
CA ALA A 89 -19.58 -25.64 21.12
C ALA A 89 -21.03 -25.11 21.18
N SER A 90 -21.16 -23.81 21.43
CA SER A 90 -22.46 -23.13 21.33
C SER A 90 -22.94 -23.15 19.86
N ARG A 91 -24.28 -23.00 19.67
CA ARG A 91 -24.88 -23.00 18.32
C ARG A 91 -24.24 -21.99 17.34
N ASN A 92 -23.75 -20.86 17.84
CA ASN A 92 -23.20 -19.80 17.05
C ASN A 92 -21.67 -19.90 16.85
N ALA A 93 -21.00 -20.86 17.52
CA ALA A 93 -19.56 -21.01 17.49
C ALA A 93 -18.99 -21.28 16.06
N PRO A 94 -19.63 -22.16 15.24
CA PRO A 94 -19.15 -22.40 13.87
C PRO A 94 -19.13 -21.12 13.02
N ASP A 95 -20.20 -20.32 13.09
CA ASP A 95 -20.29 -19.06 12.31
C ASP A 95 -19.28 -18.03 12.80
N LEU A 96 -19.09 -17.90 14.12
CA LEU A 96 -18.07 -17.01 14.70
C LEU A 96 -16.68 -17.42 14.26
N ASN A 97 -16.37 -18.71 14.31
CA ASN A 97 -15.09 -19.25 13.92
C ASN A 97 -14.81 -19.02 12.43
N ALA A 98 -15.79 -19.26 11.57
CA ALA A 98 -15.69 -18.99 10.13
C ALA A 98 -15.40 -17.50 9.86
N ARG A 99 -16.07 -16.59 10.55
CA ARG A 99 -15.81 -15.14 10.45
C ARG A 99 -14.40 -14.76 10.90
N ASN A 100 -13.93 -15.32 12.01
CA ASN A 100 -12.57 -15.08 12.51
C ASN A 100 -11.53 -15.54 11.49
N LYS A 101 -11.66 -16.75 10.94
CA LYS A 101 -10.79 -17.28 9.88
C LYS A 101 -10.79 -16.38 8.65
N GLN A 102 -11.98 -15.97 8.20
CA GLN A 102 -12.11 -15.09 7.04
C GLN A 102 -11.48 -13.71 7.28
N ALA A 103 -11.62 -13.13 8.47
CA ALA A 103 -11.01 -11.85 8.83
C ALA A 103 -9.48 -11.92 8.81
N VAL A 104 -8.89 -13.01 9.31
CA VAL A 104 -7.46 -13.27 9.26
C VAL A 104 -6.99 -13.35 7.80
N LEU A 105 -7.63 -14.18 6.97
CA LEU A 105 -7.28 -14.34 5.56
C LEU A 105 -7.36 -13.02 4.80
N SER A 106 -8.46 -12.30 4.93
CA SER A 106 -8.64 -10.99 4.27
C SER A 106 -7.55 -10.00 4.67
N THR A 107 -7.13 -10.00 5.92
CA THR A 107 -6.06 -9.10 6.39
C THR A 107 -4.71 -9.49 5.79
N ILE A 108 -4.38 -10.79 5.71
CA ILE A 108 -3.13 -11.27 5.09
C ILE A 108 -3.09 -10.92 3.60
N THR A 109 -4.21 -11.12 2.88
CA THR A 109 -4.34 -10.75 1.46
C THR A 109 -4.05 -9.25 1.25
N ASN A 110 -4.60 -8.39 2.12
CA ASN A 110 -4.36 -6.94 2.06
C ASN A 110 -2.88 -6.59 2.37
N LEU A 111 -2.27 -7.24 3.35
CA LEU A 111 -0.84 -7.07 3.65
C LEU A 111 0.03 -7.48 2.46
N ARG A 112 -0.26 -8.64 1.85
CA ARG A 112 0.43 -9.12 0.65
C ARG A 112 0.35 -8.12 -0.49
N ALA A 113 -0.82 -7.56 -0.77
CA ALA A 113 -0.99 -6.53 -1.80
C ALA A 113 -0.10 -5.31 -1.55
N GLY A 114 -0.03 -4.83 -0.29
CA GLY A 114 0.85 -3.72 0.08
C GLY A 114 2.34 -4.05 -0.04
N LEU A 115 2.74 -5.26 0.32
CA LEU A 115 4.12 -5.75 0.21
C LEU A 115 4.54 -5.92 -1.26
N ALA A 116 3.66 -6.46 -2.10
CA ALA A 116 3.88 -6.59 -3.53
C ALA A 116 4.04 -5.22 -4.22
N ALA A 117 3.19 -4.26 -3.86
CA ALA A 117 3.30 -2.90 -4.37
C ALA A 117 4.64 -2.24 -3.98
N LEU A 118 5.10 -2.46 -2.75
CA LEU A 118 6.38 -1.97 -2.26
C LEU A 118 7.56 -2.59 -3.05
N GLU A 119 7.55 -3.91 -3.25
CA GLU A 119 8.58 -4.60 -4.04
C GLU A 119 8.64 -4.10 -5.49
N ILE A 120 7.47 -3.82 -6.12
CA ILE A 120 7.39 -3.23 -7.45
C ILE A 120 8.02 -1.82 -7.46
N GLU A 121 7.80 -1.01 -6.44
CA GLU A 121 8.43 0.32 -6.36
C GLU A 121 9.95 0.22 -6.32
N PHE A 122 10.53 -0.70 -5.54
CA PHE A 122 11.97 -0.93 -5.50
C PHE A 122 12.52 -1.43 -6.83
N ARG A 123 11.73 -2.15 -7.60
CA ARG A 123 12.10 -2.64 -8.93
C ARG A 123 12.05 -1.55 -10.00
N THR A 124 11.11 -0.63 -9.91
CA THR A 124 10.80 0.34 -10.97
C THR A 124 11.47 1.70 -10.76
N LYS A 125 11.62 2.15 -9.51
CA LYS A 125 12.22 3.45 -9.20
C LYS A 125 13.74 3.40 -9.27
N PRO A 126 14.39 4.27 -10.07
CA PRO A 126 15.84 4.22 -10.29
C PRO A 126 16.66 4.30 -9.01
N ALA A 127 16.29 5.21 -8.07
CA ALA A 127 17.02 5.39 -6.83
C ALA A 127 16.89 4.23 -5.85
N LEU A 128 15.80 3.44 -5.93
CA LEU A 128 15.54 2.29 -5.05
C LEU A 128 16.09 0.97 -5.62
N ARG A 129 16.38 0.91 -6.93
CA ARG A 129 16.78 -0.32 -7.61
C ARG A 129 18.03 -0.96 -7.02
N ASN A 130 18.97 -0.15 -6.50
CA ASN A 130 20.18 -0.65 -5.86
C ASN A 130 19.91 -1.43 -4.57
N TYR A 131 18.74 -1.25 -3.97
CA TYR A 131 18.29 -1.90 -2.74
C TYR A 131 17.28 -3.04 -3.00
N LEU A 132 17.01 -3.38 -4.28
CA LEU A 132 16.05 -4.41 -4.64
C LEU A 132 16.43 -5.77 -4.04
N PHE A 133 17.72 -6.09 -3.98
CA PHE A 133 18.18 -7.37 -3.45
C PHE A 133 17.74 -7.60 -2.00
N GLN A 134 17.70 -6.56 -1.19
CA GLN A 134 17.28 -6.65 0.20
C GLN A 134 15.80 -6.95 0.35
N ILE A 135 14.95 -6.39 -0.55
CA ILE A 135 13.50 -6.47 -0.41
C ILE A 135 12.83 -7.55 -1.28
N GLN A 136 13.49 -7.99 -2.35
CA GLN A 136 12.90 -8.95 -3.29
C GLN A 136 12.46 -10.24 -2.59
N GLY A 137 11.29 -10.76 -2.98
CA GLY A 137 10.71 -11.99 -2.45
C GLY A 137 9.80 -11.80 -1.23
N ILE A 138 9.60 -10.56 -0.73
CA ILE A 138 8.64 -10.33 0.35
C ILE A 138 7.19 -10.61 -0.08
N SER A 139 6.89 -10.42 -1.36
CA SER A 139 5.59 -10.78 -1.95
C SER A 139 5.35 -12.28 -1.92
N ASP A 140 6.36 -13.07 -2.29
CA ASP A 140 6.26 -14.53 -2.29
C ASP A 140 6.16 -15.09 -0.86
N MET A 141 6.96 -14.56 0.06
CA MET A 141 6.89 -14.94 1.49
C MET A 141 5.52 -14.61 2.08
N SER A 142 4.94 -13.46 1.74
CA SER A 142 3.59 -13.12 2.20
C SER A 142 2.51 -13.99 1.55
N GLY A 143 2.71 -14.46 0.31
CA GLY A 143 1.88 -15.46 -0.33
C GLY A 143 1.92 -16.80 0.41
N MET A 144 3.11 -17.27 0.80
CA MET A 144 3.25 -18.47 1.63
C MET A 144 2.52 -18.34 2.98
N ALA A 145 2.58 -17.16 3.61
CA ALA A 145 1.84 -16.91 4.85
C ALA A 145 0.32 -16.95 4.63
N GLU A 146 -0.17 -16.47 3.50
CA GLU A 146 -1.58 -16.54 3.11
C GLU A 146 -2.02 -17.99 2.91
N ASP A 147 -1.25 -18.80 2.18
CA ASP A 147 -1.54 -20.21 1.94
C ASP A 147 -1.54 -21.03 3.24
N GLN A 148 -0.60 -20.76 4.15
CA GLN A 148 -0.57 -21.37 5.48
C GLN A 148 -1.81 -21.02 6.29
N ALA A 149 -2.24 -19.77 6.29
CA ALA A 149 -3.44 -19.33 6.99
C ALA A 149 -4.71 -19.94 6.36
N ALA A 150 -4.78 -20.06 5.02
CA ALA A 150 -5.86 -20.74 4.33
C ALA A 150 -5.96 -22.23 4.71
N GLY A 151 -4.82 -22.87 4.95
CA GLY A 151 -4.72 -24.24 5.49
C GLY A 151 -4.96 -24.34 7.00
N GLY A 152 -5.36 -23.26 7.69
CA GLY A 152 -5.58 -23.25 9.13
C GLY A 152 -4.31 -23.21 9.99
N GLN A 153 -3.14 -23.03 9.38
CA GLN A 153 -1.84 -22.99 10.05
C GLN A 153 -1.48 -21.57 10.48
N PHE A 154 -2.31 -20.94 11.31
CA PHE A 154 -2.19 -19.53 11.68
C PHE A 154 -0.88 -19.21 12.41
N THR A 155 -0.44 -20.10 13.30
CA THR A 155 0.85 -19.95 13.99
C THR A 155 2.03 -19.97 13.01
N GLN A 156 2.01 -20.84 12.00
CA GLN A 156 3.06 -20.92 10.99
C GLN A 156 3.02 -19.70 10.06
N SER A 157 1.83 -19.25 9.66
CA SER A 157 1.63 -18.00 8.91
C SER A 157 2.26 -16.81 9.64
N GLY A 158 2.03 -16.69 10.95
CA GLY A 158 2.64 -15.65 11.78
C GLY A 158 4.18 -15.71 11.77
N LYS A 159 4.77 -16.91 11.86
CA LYS A 159 6.24 -17.09 11.77
C LYS A 159 6.77 -16.66 10.40
N THR A 160 6.09 -17.00 9.32
CA THR A 160 6.48 -16.59 7.97
C THR A 160 6.41 -15.05 7.82
N LEU A 161 5.41 -14.40 8.41
CA LEU A 161 5.33 -12.93 8.42
C LEU A 161 6.40 -12.26 9.27
N LEU A 162 6.92 -12.93 10.33
CA LEU A 162 8.10 -12.43 11.06
C LEU A 162 9.33 -12.36 10.15
N LEU A 163 9.55 -13.37 9.29
CA LEU A 163 10.64 -13.34 8.32
C LEU A 163 10.48 -12.19 7.30
N VAL A 164 9.23 -11.83 6.95
CA VAL A 164 8.97 -10.64 6.13
C VAL A 164 9.39 -9.37 6.87
N ILE A 165 9.12 -9.26 8.19
CA ILE A 165 9.56 -8.10 9.00
C ILE A 165 11.09 -8.02 9.05
N GLU A 166 11.79 -9.14 9.28
CA GLU A 166 13.25 -9.18 9.29
C GLU A 166 13.80 -8.64 7.98
N LYS A 167 13.29 -9.12 6.84
CA LYS A 167 13.71 -8.67 5.51
C LYS A 167 13.42 -7.18 5.25
N LEU A 168 12.28 -6.69 5.73
CA LEU A 168 11.95 -5.25 5.67
C LEU A 168 12.88 -4.42 6.56
N ALA A 169 13.24 -4.91 7.75
CA ALA A 169 14.17 -4.24 8.66
C ALA A 169 15.59 -4.18 8.06
N ASP A 170 16.06 -5.26 7.45
CA ASP A 170 17.34 -5.29 6.72
C ASP A 170 17.34 -4.29 5.55
N THR A 171 16.21 -4.23 4.82
CA THR A 171 16.03 -3.24 3.75
C THR A 171 16.12 -1.81 4.29
N LEU A 172 15.46 -1.53 5.41
CA LEU A 172 15.48 -0.20 6.03
C LEU A 172 16.87 0.17 6.53
N ALA A 173 17.62 -0.78 7.08
CA ALA A 173 19.00 -0.58 7.54
C ALA A 173 20.00 -0.37 6.39
N ALA A 174 19.71 -0.88 5.19
CA ALA A 174 20.54 -0.69 4.00
C ALA A 174 20.31 0.67 3.31
N LEU A 175 19.16 1.32 3.55
CA LEU A 175 18.85 2.64 3.00
C LEU A 175 19.63 3.73 3.76
N PRO A 176 20.18 4.77 3.06
CA PRO A 176 20.97 5.82 3.66
C PRO A 176 20.15 6.79 4.51
#